data_a8e3b4ecdea7447481cdf586e1cfd0d0
#
_entry.id   a8e3b4ecdea7447481cdf586e1cfd0d0
#
_cell.length_a   1.000
_cell.length_b   1.000
_cell.length_c   1.000
_cell.angle_alpha   90.00
_cell.angle_beta   90.00
_cell.angle_gamma   90.00
#
_symmetry.space_group_name_H-M   'P 1'
#
loop_
_entity.id
_entity.type
_entity.pdbx_description
1 polymer ?
#
loop_
_entity_poly.entity_id
_entity_poly.type
_entity_poly.pdbx_seq_one_letter_code
_entity_poly.pdbx_strand_id
1 'polypeptide(L)'
;MVAHTFAYICIYHSVTCYLQISGTEEATLARMLFHCTHGVDDPERAIVPFIAANVAAASGQEAVVLLTIEGAWLCKRGYAETVAADGFPDLAELVTSFVEAGGQIWGCSACTTPRGISEPDLIPGSQIVGAATIVAAVADGAIPVALG
;
A
#
# COMPACT_ATOMS: atom_id res chain seq x y z
N MET A 1 19.97 -27.75 30.59
CA MET A 1 20.12 -28.94 29.77
C MET A 1 18.78 -29.65 29.79
N VAL A 2 17.86 -29.34 28.86
CA VAL A 2 16.53 -29.96 28.78
C VAL A 2 16.41 -30.53 27.37
N ALA A 3 16.36 -31.86 27.30
CA ALA A 3 16.26 -32.62 26.06
C ALA A 3 14.81 -32.56 25.55
N HIS A 4 14.61 -32.09 24.33
CA HIS A 4 13.35 -32.25 23.63
C HIS A 4 13.31 -33.61 22.92
N THR A 5 12.50 -34.50 23.48
CA THR A 5 12.21 -35.81 22.91
C THR A 5 11.18 -35.62 21.79
N PHE A 6 11.59 -35.85 20.55
CA PHE A 6 10.67 -36.00 19.42
C PHE A 6 10.04 -37.41 19.47
N ALA A 7 8.75 -37.46 19.72
CA ALA A 7 7.98 -38.71 19.58
C ALA A 7 7.42 -38.79 18.17
N TYR A 8 7.99 -39.66 17.32
CA TYR A 8 7.39 -40.08 16.06
C TYR A 8 6.34 -41.15 16.36
N ILE A 9 5.08 -40.83 16.16
CA ILE A 9 4.02 -41.87 16.09
C ILE A 9 3.67 -42.04 14.62
N CYS A 10 4.12 -43.15 14.05
CA CYS A 10 3.74 -43.60 12.73
C CYS A 10 2.54 -44.56 12.91
N ILE A 11 1.33 -44.09 12.52
CA ILE A 11 0.16 -44.97 12.43
C ILE A 11 -0.16 -45.14 10.94
N TYR A 12 0.08 -46.35 10.46
CA TYR A 12 -0.34 -46.81 9.13
C TYR A 12 -1.87 -46.94 9.10
N HIS A 13 -2.58 -46.16 8.32
CA HIS A 13 -3.69 -46.49 7.42
C HIS A 13 -4.22 -45.26 6.71
N SER A 14 -4.21 -45.34 5.37
CA SER A 14 -4.87 -44.48 4.38
C SER A 14 -4.64 -42.94 4.42
N VAL A 15 -3.76 -42.56 3.51
CA VAL A 15 -3.86 -41.37 2.62
C VAL A 15 -4.54 -40.15 3.20
N THR A 16 -3.80 -39.35 3.89
CA THR A 16 -3.77 -37.88 3.75
C THR A 16 -2.73 -37.36 4.76
N CYS A 17 -1.49 -37.19 4.31
CA CYS A 17 -0.49 -36.49 5.10
C CYS A 17 -0.83 -34.98 5.04
N TYR A 18 -1.69 -34.54 5.94
CA TYR A 18 -1.79 -33.13 6.26
C TYR A 18 -0.54 -32.76 7.07
N LEU A 19 0.41 -32.13 6.40
CA LEU A 19 1.49 -31.44 7.09
C LEU A 19 0.85 -30.31 7.88
N GLN A 20 0.50 -30.56 9.13
CA GLN A 20 0.16 -29.52 10.08
C GLN A 20 1.45 -28.78 10.40
N ILE A 21 1.74 -27.73 9.63
CA ILE A 21 2.66 -26.69 10.05
C ILE A 21 1.94 -25.92 11.14
N SER A 22 2.03 -26.40 12.38
CA SER A 22 1.66 -25.64 13.57
C SER A 22 2.81 -24.69 13.90
N GLY A 23 3.01 -23.71 13.03
CA GLY A 23 3.62 -22.46 13.34
C GLY A 23 2.51 -21.44 13.31
N THR A 24 2.11 -20.89 14.42
CA THR A 24 1.49 -19.58 14.47
C THR A 24 2.57 -18.62 13.99
N GLU A 25 2.76 -18.56 12.67
CA GLU A 25 3.43 -17.45 12.03
C GLU A 25 2.51 -16.27 12.30
N GLU A 26 2.83 -15.54 13.35
CA GLU A 26 2.26 -14.22 13.61
C GLU A 26 2.49 -13.47 12.31
N ALA A 27 1.41 -13.24 11.55
CA ALA A 27 1.50 -12.59 10.25
C ALA A 27 2.16 -11.23 10.51
N THR A 28 3.44 -11.12 10.22
CA THR A 28 4.19 -9.88 10.38
C THR A 28 3.54 -8.88 9.43
N LEU A 29 2.84 -7.90 9.99
CA LEU A 29 2.24 -6.83 9.22
C LEU A 29 3.37 -6.10 8.50
N ALA A 30 3.45 -6.29 7.19
CA ALA A 30 4.42 -5.58 6.38
C ALA A 30 3.86 -4.20 6.02
N ARG A 31 4.68 -3.16 6.17
CA ARG A 31 4.38 -1.85 5.59
C ARG A 31 4.75 -1.89 4.12
N MET A 32 3.79 -1.69 3.23
CA MET A 32 3.97 -1.65 1.79
C MET A 32 3.84 -0.21 1.28
N LEU A 33 4.85 0.26 0.54
CA LEU A 33 4.93 1.62 0.02
C LEU A 33 4.76 1.61 -1.51
N PHE A 34 3.55 1.88 -1.97
CA PHE A 34 3.20 1.92 -3.40
C PHE A 34 3.56 3.29 -3.98
N HIS A 35 4.46 3.32 -4.96
CA HIS A 35 4.88 4.58 -5.56
C HIS A 35 4.03 4.93 -6.78
N CYS A 36 3.38 6.09 -6.76
CA CYS A 36 2.59 6.64 -7.85
C CYS A 36 3.18 7.98 -8.30
N THR A 37 3.54 8.07 -9.58
CA THR A 37 4.19 9.25 -10.17
C THR A 37 3.30 10.00 -11.15
N HIS A 38 2.18 9.39 -11.58
CA HIS A 38 1.30 9.89 -12.62
C HIS A 38 -0.07 10.31 -12.08
N GLY A 39 -0.75 11.13 -12.85
CA GLY A 39 -2.10 11.61 -12.64
C GLY A 39 -2.88 11.61 -13.96
N VAL A 40 -3.39 12.77 -14.39
CA VAL A 40 -4.09 12.91 -15.69
C VAL A 40 -3.16 12.74 -16.90
N ASP A 41 -1.86 12.85 -16.72
CA ASP A 41 -0.83 12.66 -17.76
C ASP A 41 -0.72 11.21 -18.22
N ASP A 42 -0.97 10.25 -17.32
CA ASP A 42 -1.04 8.81 -17.61
C ASP A 42 -2.01 8.14 -16.62
N PRO A 43 -3.31 8.11 -16.94
CA PRO A 43 -4.33 7.61 -16.04
C PRO A 43 -4.16 6.15 -15.64
N GLU A 44 -3.69 5.28 -16.52
CA GLU A 44 -3.49 3.86 -16.21
C GLU A 44 -2.42 3.71 -15.13
N ARG A 45 -1.28 4.42 -15.26
CA ARG A 45 -0.21 4.40 -14.27
C ARG A 45 -0.59 5.10 -12.97
N ALA A 46 -1.58 5.98 -13.00
CA ALA A 46 -2.15 6.57 -11.79
C ALA A 46 -3.05 5.57 -11.04
N ILE A 47 -3.85 4.78 -11.77
CA ILE A 47 -4.86 3.87 -11.20
C ILE A 47 -4.23 2.58 -10.64
N VAL A 48 -3.28 1.96 -11.36
CA VAL A 48 -2.70 0.65 -11.00
C VAL A 48 -2.11 0.60 -9.58
N PRO A 49 -1.37 1.60 -9.09
CA PRO A 49 -0.88 1.61 -7.70
C PRO A 49 -2.01 1.57 -6.66
N PHE A 50 -3.14 2.24 -6.91
CA PHE A 50 -4.29 2.22 -6.00
C PHE A 50 -5.04 0.90 -6.01
N ILE A 51 -5.11 0.20 -7.17
CA ILE A 51 -5.66 -1.16 -7.22
C ILE A 51 -4.86 -2.08 -6.29
N ALA A 52 -3.54 -2.09 -6.42
CA ALA A 52 -2.67 -2.94 -5.61
C ALA A 52 -2.68 -2.54 -4.12
N ALA A 53 -2.69 -1.24 -3.82
CA ALA A 53 -2.75 -0.72 -2.45
C ALA A 53 -4.04 -1.11 -1.74
N ASN A 54 -5.20 -1.07 -2.44
CA ASN A 54 -6.48 -1.56 -1.91
C ASN A 54 -6.43 -3.04 -1.55
N VAL A 55 -5.83 -3.88 -2.41
CA VAL A 55 -5.67 -5.31 -2.12
C VAL A 55 -4.78 -5.51 -0.89
N ALA A 56 -3.69 -4.76 -0.76
CA ALA A 56 -2.81 -4.85 0.41
C ALA A 56 -3.54 -4.45 1.70
N ALA A 57 -4.25 -3.32 1.70
CA ALA A 57 -5.04 -2.86 2.84
C ALA A 57 -6.14 -3.87 3.21
N ALA A 58 -6.87 -4.40 2.23
CA ALA A 58 -7.90 -5.42 2.46
C ALA A 58 -7.34 -6.75 2.98
N SER A 59 -6.06 -7.03 2.71
CA SER A 59 -5.33 -8.19 3.24
C SER A 59 -4.73 -7.95 4.63
N GLY A 60 -5.01 -6.80 5.25
CA GLY A 60 -4.53 -6.45 6.58
C GLY A 60 -3.08 -5.95 6.61
N GLN A 61 -2.46 -5.63 5.47
CA GLN A 61 -1.13 -5.03 5.45
C GLN A 61 -1.21 -3.53 5.72
N GLU A 62 -0.16 -2.95 6.29
CA GLU A 62 -0.02 -1.50 6.37
C GLU A 62 0.33 -0.96 4.99
N ALA A 63 -0.63 -0.32 4.32
CA ALA A 63 -0.47 0.16 2.96
C ALA A 63 -0.36 1.70 2.91
N VAL A 64 0.65 2.18 2.19
CA VAL A 64 0.89 3.60 1.95
C VAL A 64 1.03 3.83 0.45
N VAL A 65 0.33 4.81 -0.11
CA VAL A 65 0.57 5.30 -1.48
C VAL A 65 1.41 6.57 -1.40
N LEU A 66 2.63 6.51 -1.92
CA LEU A 66 3.54 7.65 -2.03
C LEU A 66 3.32 8.35 -3.37
N LEU A 67 2.87 9.60 -3.33
CA LEU A 67 2.59 10.44 -4.48
C LEU A 67 3.75 11.39 -4.74
N THR A 68 4.35 11.28 -5.92
CA THR A 68 5.41 12.19 -6.37
C THR A 68 5.14 12.69 -7.79
N ILE A 69 5.88 13.68 -8.23
CA ILE A 69 5.80 14.26 -9.57
C ILE A 69 4.36 14.67 -9.89
N GLU A 70 3.77 14.21 -10.99
CA GLU A 70 2.38 14.53 -11.35
C GLU A 70 1.36 13.85 -10.44
N GLY A 71 1.69 12.65 -9.93
CA GLY A 71 0.88 11.95 -8.94
C GLY A 71 0.63 12.74 -7.65
N ALA A 72 1.48 13.75 -7.34
CA ALA A 72 1.27 14.61 -6.17
C ALA A 72 -0.09 15.34 -6.19
N TRP A 73 -0.69 15.56 -7.34
CA TRP A 73 -2.03 16.14 -7.45
C TRP A 73 -3.12 15.26 -6.84
N LEU A 74 -2.92 13.93 -6.79
CA LEU A 74 -3.90 12.98 -6.26
C LEU A 74 -4.15 13.13 -4.76
N CYS A 75 -3.27 13.83 -4.00
CA CYS A 75 -3.57 14.16 -2.62
C CYS A 75 -4.53 15.35 -2.47
N LYS A 76 -4.82 16.07 -3.55
CA LYS A 76 -5.71 17.24 -3.54
C LYS A 76 -7.16 16.84 -3.82
N ARG A 77 -8.08 17.42 -3.05
CA ARG A 77 -9.52 17.23 -3.25
C ARG A 77 -9.96 17.57 -4.66
N GLY A 78 -10.81 16.72 -5.26
CA GLY A 78 -11.39 16.93 -6.58
C GLY A 78 -10.46 16.63 -7.74
N TYR A 79 -9.25 16.12 -7.49
CA TYR A 79 -8.35 15.78 -8.58
C TYR A 79 -8.51 14.33 -9.06
N ALA A 80 -8.71 13.39 -8.17
CA ALA A 80 -8.88 11.97 -8.54
C ALA A 80 -10.06 11.75 -9.50
N GLU A 81 -11.12 12.55 -9.37
CA GLU A 81 -12.31 12.54 -10.23
C GLU A 81 -12.01 12.95 -11.68
N THR A 82 -10.86 13.59 -11.93
CA THR A 82 -10.43 14.00 -13.27
C THR A 82 -9.60 12.94 -13.99
N VAL A 83 -9.23 11.86 -13.29
CA VAL A 83 -8.36 10.80 -13.82
C VAL A 83 -9.22 9.59 -14.18
N ALA A 84 -9.32 9.30 -15.47
CA ALA A 84 -10.10 8.16 -15.96
C ALA A 84 -9.37 7.45 -17.10
N ALA A 85 -9.47 6.14 -17.16
CA ALA A 85 -8.99 5.30 -18.23
C ALA A 85 -10.03 4.26 -18.61
N ASP A 86 -10.23 4.04 -19.91
CA ASP A 86 -11.22 3.08 -20.40
C ASP A 86 -10.92 1.65 -19.94
N GLY A 87 -11.91 1.01 -19.34
CA GLY A 87 -11.77 -0.36 -18.82
C GLY A 87 -11.12 -0.47 -17.44
N PHE A 88 -10.74 0.65 -16.81
CA PHE A 88 -10.22 0.69 -15.45
C PHE A 88 -11.30 1.12 -14.44
N PRO A 89 -11.15 0.73 -13.16
CA PRO A 89 -12.00 1.24 -12.09
C PRO A 89 -11.87 2.76 -11.93
N ASP A 90 -12.90 3.39 -11.39
CA ASP A 90 -12.90 4.80 -11.02
C ASP A 90 -11.84 5.08 -9.94
N LEU A 91 -10.95 6.03 -10.20
CA LEU A 91 -9.84 6.33 -9.29
C LEU A 91 -10.33 6.98 -7.99
N ALA A 92 -11.34 7.83 -8.04
CA ALA A 92 -11.88 8.48 -6.85
C ALA A 92 -12.54 7.46 -5.91
N GLU A 93 -13.23 6.44 -6.46
CA GLU A 93 -13.76 5.33 -5.68
C GLU A 93 -12.63 4.48 -5.05
N LEU A 94 -11.57 4.18 -5.81
CA LEU A 94 -10.40 3.46 -5.29
C LEU A 94 -9.70 4.23 -4.17
N VAL A 95 -9.52 5.53 -4.30
CA VAL A 95 -8.91 6.40 -3.27
C VAL A 95 -9.77 6.39 -2.00
N THR A 96 -11.09 6.54 -2.15
CA THR A 96 -12.02 6.54 -1.03
C THR A 96 -11.99 5.19 -0.29
N SER A 97 -12.12 4.09 -1.02
CA SER A 97 -12.07 2.73 -0.49
C SER A 97 -10.74 2.44 0.22
N PHE A 98 -9.62 2.90 -0.35
CA PHE A 98 -8.29 2.74 0.23
C PHE A 98 -8.17 3.42 1.60
N VAL A 99 -8.64 4.67 1.71
CA VAL A 99 -8.60 5.43 2.96
C VAL A 99 -9.55 4.81 4.00
N GLU A 100 -10.75 4.38 3.60
CA GLU A 100 -11.71 3.69 4.47
C GLU A 100 -11.15 2.37 5.02
N ALA A 101 -10.33 1.67 4.23
CA ALA A 101 -9.61 0.46 4.67
C ALA A 101 -8.40 0.75 5.58
N GLY A 102 -8.15 2.02 5.95
CA GLY A 102 -7.03 2.43 6.80
C GLY A 102 -5.73 2.71 6.06
N GLY A 103 -5.76 2.75 4.73
CA GLY A 103 -4.62 3.13 3.89
C GLY A 103 -4.21 4.58 4.08
N GLN A 104 -2.93 4.88 3.93
CA GLN A 104 -2.36 6.22 4.05
C GLN A 104 -1.88 6.74 2.70
N ILE A 105 -2.04 8.04 2.48
CA ILE A 105 -1.58 8.70 1.27
C ILE A 105 -0.53 9.75 1.64
N TRP A 106 0.67 9.63 1.09
CA TRP A 106 1.80 10.51 1.35
C TRP A 106 2.11 11.35 0.13
N GLY A 107 1.82 12.66 0.18
CA GLY A 107 2.25 13.64 -0.83
C GLY A 107 3.68 14.10 -0.56
N CYS A 108 4.58 13.94 -1.53
CA CYS A 108 5.96 14.40 -1.40
C CYS A 108 6.01 15.94 -1.34
N SER A 109 6.61 16.51 -0.29
CA SER A 109 6.69 17.95 -0.10
C SER A 109 7.41 18.69 -1.24
N ALA A 110 8.44 18.10 -1.82
CA ALA A 110 9.15 18.65 -2.97
C ALA A 110 8.27 18.73 -4.24
N CYS A 111 7.20 17.91 -4.31
CA CYS A 111 6.28 17.87 -5.43
C CYS A 111 5.00 18.68 -5.18
N THR A 112 4.52 18.73 -3.94
CA THR A 112 3.31 19.49 -3.56
C THR A 112 3.58 20.99 -3.47
N THR A 113 4.73 21.40 -2.93
CA THR A 113 5.08 22.82 -2.76
C THR A 113 5.05 23.63 -4.08
N PRO A 114 5.71 23.22 -5.17
CA PRO A 114 5.67 23.98 -6.42
C PRO A 114 4.30 23.95 -7.11
N ARG A 115 3.42 23.02 -6.71
CA ARG A 115 2.03 22.92 -7.18
C ARG A 115 1.04 23.71 -6.33
N GLY A 116 1.51 24.40 -5.28
CA GLY A 116 0.67 25.15 -4.37
C GLY A 116 -0.31 24.29 -3.56
N ILE A 117 0.00 23.00 -3.37
CA ILE A 117 -0.82 22.09 -2.58
C ILE A 117 -0.35 22.17 -1.13
N SER A 118 -1.28 22.44 -0.23
CA SER A 118 -1.06 22.62 1.21
C SER A 118 -2.04 21.78 2.03
N GLU A 119 -1.83 21.67 3.34
CA GLU A 119 -2.65 20.84 4.24
C GLU A 119 -4.18 21.06 4.09
N PRO A 120 -4.71 22.31 3.95
CA PRO A 120 -6.13 22.51 3.76
C PRO A 120 -6.71 21.93 2.46
N ASP A 121 -5.86 21.67 1.45
CA ASP A 121 -6.27 21.12 0.16
C ASP A 121 -6.41 19.61 0.15
N LEU A 122 -5.87 18.94 1.18
CA LEU A 122 -5.70 17.49 1.20
C LEU A 122 -7.02 16.73 1.35
N ILE A 123 -7.09 15.58 0.69
CA ILE A 123 -8.14 14.58 0.92
C ILE A 123 -7.95 13.91 2.30
N PRO A 124 -9.00 13.33 2.91
CA PRO A 124 -8.86 12.54 4.13
C PRO A 124 -7.83 11.42 3.97
N GLY A 125 -7.12 11.09 5.05
CA GLY A 125 -6.09 10.02 5.03
C GLY A 125 -4.79 10.39 4.33
N SER A 126 -4.64 11.63 3.83
CA SER A 126 -3.40 12.10 3.23
C SER A 126 -2.62 13.07 4.12
N GLN A 127 -1.32 13.10 3.92
CA GLN A 127 -0.39 14.02 4.59
C GLN A 127 0.77 14.40 3.66
N ILE A 128 1.35 15.57 3.88
CA ILE A 128 2.55 15.99 3.16
C ILE A 128 3.79 15.51 3.94
N VAL A 129 4.67 14.76 3.28
CA VAL A 129 5.87 14.19 3.89
C VAL A 129 7.14 14.66 3.18
N GLY A 130 8.21 14.82 3.94
CA GLY A 130 9.55 15.09 3.39
C GLY A 130 10.30 13.80 3.03
N ALA A 131 11.39 13.94 2.27
CA ALA A 131 12.26 12.83 1.88
C ALA A 131 12.80 12.06 3.10
N ALA A 132 13.06 12.73 4.23
CA ALA A 132 13.52 12.08 5.45
C ALA A 132 12.53 11.04 5.98
N THR A 133 11.23 11.34 5.95
CA THR A 133 10.16 10.41 6.36
C THR A 133 10.13 9.18 5.46
N ILE A 134 10.26 9.37 4.14
CA ILE A 134 10.26 8.27 3.16
C ILE A 134 11.47 7.36 3.39
N VAL A 135 12.66 7.95 3.54
CA VAL A 135 13.89 7.19 3.78
C VAL A 135 13.82 6.44 5.12
N ALA A 136 13.31 7.08 6.17
CA ALA A 136 13.13 6.43 7.46
C ALA A 136 12.17 5.24 7.37
N ALA A 137 11.03 5.38 6.69
CA ALA A 137 10.08 4.29 6.51
C ALA A 137 10.69 3.07 5.81
N VAL A 138 11.51 3.29 4.76
CA VAL A 138 12.22 2.20 4.07
C VAL A 138 13.30 1.59 4.96
N ALA A 139 14.05 2.39 5.70
CA ALA A 139 15.06 1.91 6.65
C ALA A 139 14.43 1.09 7.79
N ASP A 140 13.21 1.42 8.19
CA ASP A 140 12.42 0.70 9.20
C ASP A 140 11.71 -0.56 8.64
N GLY A 141 11.97 -0.92 7.38
CA GLY A 141 11.50 -2.16 6.77
C GLY A 141 10.27 -2.02 5.87
N ALA A 142 9.85 -0.81 5.50
CA ALA A 142 8.81 -0.67 4.49
C ALA A 142 9.27 -1.24 3.14
N ILE A 143 8.38 -1.98 2.49
CA ILE A 143 8.66 -2.65 1.21
C ILE A 143 8.21 -1.73 0.07
N PRO A 144 9.14 -1.18 -0.74
CA PRO A 144 8.76 -0.38 -1.90
C PRO A 144 8.14 -1.25 -2.99
N VAL A 145 7.01 -0.81 -3.54
CA VAL A 145 6.33 -1.46 -4.67
C VAL A 145 6.22 -0.46 -5.81
N ALA A 146 6.92 -0.73 -6.90
CA ALA A 146 6.86 0.06 -8.13
C ALA A 146 5.97 -0.65 -9.15
N LEU A 147 4.96 0.07 -9.67
CA LEU A 147 3.97 -0.44 -10.61
C LEU A 147 3.85 0.50 -11.83
N GLY A 148 4.96 0.69 -12.54
CA GLY A 148 4.98 1.53 -13.74
C GLY A 148 6.04 2.60 -13.75
#